data_1f8f1b219ca10813f16377ddc3df3f62
#
_entry.id   1f8f1b219ca10813f16377ddc3df3f62
#
_cell.length_a   1.000
_cell.length_b   1.000
_cell.length_c   1.000
_cell.angle_alpha   90.00
_cell.angle_beta   90.00
_cell.angle_gamma   90.00
#
_symmetry.space_group_name_H-M   'P 1'
#
loop_
_entity.id
_entity.type
_entity.pdbx_description
1 polymer ?
#
loop_
_entity_poly.entity_id
_entity_poly.type
_entity_poly.pdbx_seq_one_letter_code
_entity_poly.pdbx_strand_id
1 'polypeptide(L)'
;KSKVSVYLESGDIPHLLLFGRAGTGKTTLAKLLVNNIDCDYLYINASDENSVDVVREKVKNFASTLGFKDMKVIILDECDYITPNAQAALRNLMETFSKNCRFILTCNYVERIIDPIQSRCQSFQIVPPDRKQVAQHLANILTNENVQYDVKDIATIVNGGYPDIRRVINGAQRQVVNSQLTIDENTIVQNDYKLEVLEILKTQD
;
A
#
# COMPACT_ATOMS: atom_id res chain seq x y z
N LYS A 1 -3.71 18.93 -11.34
CA LYS A 1 -4.51 17.84 -10.76
C LYS A 1 -3.76 16.53 -10.99
N SER A 2 -3.68 15.66 -9.97
CA SER A 2 -3.13 14.31 -10.16
C SER A 2 -4.09 13.48 -11.00
N LYS A 3 -3.60 12.47 -11.75
CA LYS A 3 -4.48 11.56 -12.51
C LYS A 3 -5.51 10.86 -11.61
N VAL A 4 -5.14 10.57 -10.37
CA VAL A 4 -6.03 9.99 -9.36
C VAL A 4 -7.21 10.91 -9.03
N SER A 5 -7.00 12.24 -8.95
CA SER A 5 -8.09 13.19 -8.71
C SER A 5 -9.11 13.20 -9.87
N VAL A 6 -8.63 12.96 -11.09
CA VAL A 6 -9.52 12.90 -12.27
C VAL A 6 -10.44 11.66 -12.19
N TYR A 7 -9.92 10.52 -11.74
CA TYR A 7 -10.74 9.31 -11.56
C TYR A 7 -11.80 9.46 -10.47
N LEU A 8 -11.46 10.15 -9.38
CA LEU A 8 -12.41 10.44 -8.30
C LEU A 8 -13.53 11.38 -8.78
N GLU A 9 -13.20 12.36 -9.64
CA GLU A 9 -14.18 13.30 -10.19
C GLU A 9 -15.07 12.66 -11.26
N SER A 10 -14.52 11.78 -12.11
CA SER A 10 -15.27 11.12 -13.19
C SER A 10 -16.08 9.90 -12.71
N GLY A 11 -15.70 9.31 -11.59
CA GLY A 11 -16.28 8.05 -11.10
C GLY A 11 -15.92 6.82 -11.95
N ASP A 12 -15.22 6.98 -13.08
CA ASP A 12 -14.76 5.87 -13.93
C ASP A 12 -13.25 5.70 -13.81
N ILE A 13 -12.82 4.47 -13.55
CA ILE A 13 -11.42 4.10 -13.42
C ILE A 13 -11.05 3.00 -14.42
N PRO A 14 -9.84 3.03 -15.00
CA PRO A 14 -9.30 1.89 -15.72
C PRO A 14 -8.86 0.79 -14.74
N HIS A 15 -8.36 -0.34 -15.26
CA HIS A 15 -7.58 -1.23 -14.40
C HIS A 15 -6.33 -0.52 -13.92
N LEU A 16 -6.05 -0.60 -12.62
CA LEU A 16 -4.93 0.08 -11.97
C LEU A 16 -3.91 -0.92 -11.43
N LEU A 17 -2.63 -0.61 -11.57
CA LEU A 17 -1.54 -1.30 -10.91
C LEU A 17 -0.76 -0.29 -10.05
N LEU A 18 -0.91 -0.41 -8.74
CA LEU A 18 -0.22 0.43 -7.75
C LEU A 18 0.99 -0.33 -7.22
N PHE A 19 2.19 0.13 -7.55
CA PHE A 19 3.41 -0.55 -7.16
C PHE A 19 4.38 0.37 -6.42
N GLY A 20 5.26 -0.21 -5.60
CA GLY A 20 6.27 0.52 -4.83
C GLY A 20 6.59 -0.14 -3.49
N ARG A 21 7.48 0.47 -2.73
CA ARG A 21 7.97 -0.09 -1.47
C ARG A 21 6.85 -0.38 -0.48
N ALA A 22 7.08 -1.34 0.42
CA ALA A 22 6.15 -1.64 1.51
C ALA A 22 5.92 -0.40 2.39
N GLY A 23 4.71 -0.29 2.97
CA GLY A 23 4.35 0.80 3.88
C GLY A 23 4.16 2.19 3.26
N THR A 24 4.13 2.32 1.92
CA THR A 24 3.94 3.61 1.22
C THR A 24 2.48 4.00 0.99
N GLY A 25 1.52 3.19 1.43
CA GLY A 25 0.09 3.52 1.35
C GLY A 25 -0.65 2.99 0.11
N LYS A 26 -0.10 2.02 -0.65
CA LYS A 26 -0.75 1.44 -1.85
C LYS A 26 -2.16 0.91 -1.57
N THR A 27 -2.30 0.02 -0.59
CA THR A 27 -3.58 -0.55 -0.17
C THR A 27 -4.54 0.52 0.36
N THR A 28 -4.02 1.51 1.09
CA THR A 28 -4.80 2.64 1.59
C THR A 28 -5.36 3.46 0.43
N LEU A 29 -4.55 3.75 -0.58
CA LEU A 29 -4.98 4.47 -1.79
C LEU A 29 -6.05 3.67 -2.55
N ALA A 30 -5.87 2.36 -2.72
CA ALA A 30 -6.86 1.49 -3.36
C ALA A 30 -8.21 1.54 -2.63
N LYS A 31 -8.20 1.44 -1.30
CA LYS A 31 -9.42 1.54 -0.47
C LYS A 31 -10.05 2.93 -0.51
N LEU A 32 -9.25 3.99 -0.51
CA LEU A 32 -9.75 5.36 -0.67
C LEU A 32 -10.45 5.56 -2.02
N LEU A 33 -9.90 5.02 -3.11
CA LEU A 33 -10.53 5.08 -4.42
C LEU A 33 -11.93 4.47 -4.40
N VAL A 34 -12.08 3.22 -3.96
CA VAL A 34 -13.38 2.52 -3.98
C VAL A 34 -14.40 3.11 -3.00
N ASN A 35 -13.94 3.72 -1.90
CA ASN A 35 -14.83 4.39 -0.94
C ASN A 35 -15.34 5.76 -1.43
N ASN A 36 -14.69 6.34 -2.46
CA ASN A 36 -15.08 7.64 -3.02
C ASN A 36 -15.68 7.53 -4.43
N ILE A 37 -15.81 6.32 -4.96
CA ILE A 37 -16.46 6.03 -6.25
C ILE A 37 -17.74 5.25 -5.96
N ASP A 38 -18.79 5.48 -6.73
CA ASP A 38 -20.03 4.72 -6.60
C ASP A 38 -19.89 3.33 -7.23
N CYS A 39 -19.33 2.39 -6.47
CA CYS A 39 -19.06 1.02 -6.92
C CYS A 39 -19.33 -0.03 -5.83
N ASP A 40 -19.68 -1.24 -6.24
CA ASP A 40 -19.55 -2.42 -5.39
C ASP A 40 -18.09 -2.88 -5.44
N TYR A 41 -17.48 -3.25 -4.31
CA TYR A 41 -16.11 -3.73 -4.34
C TYR A 41 -15.89 -5.02 -3.56
N LEU A 42 -14.92 -5.80 -4.03
CA LEU A 42 -14.39 -6.99 -3.38
C LEU A 42 -12.90 -6.77 -3.07
N TYR A 43 -12.51 -7.01 -1.83
CA TYR A 43 -11.11 -6.99 -1.41
C TYR A 43 -10.60 -8.42 -1.22
N ILE A 44 -9.48 -8.75 -1.86
CA ILE A 44 -8.78 -10.02 -1.75
C ILE A 44 -7.31 -9.72 -1.43
N ASN A 45 -6.79 -10.33 -0.36
CA ASN A 45 -5.35 -10.32 -0.10
C ASN A 45 -4.74 -11.59 -0.70
N ALA A 46 -3.89 -11.42 -1.70
CA ALA A 46 -3.30 -12.53 -2.44
C ALA A 46 -2.21 -13.27 -1.64
N SER A 47 -1.66 -12.67 -0.61
CA SER A 47 -0.70 -13.34 0.28
C SER A 47 -1.37 -14.35 1.22
N ASP A 48 -2.63 -14.11 1.57
CA ASP A 48 -3.40 -15.00 2.46
C ASP A 48 -4.09 -16.13 1.67
N GLU A 49 -4.44 -15.86 0.42
CA GLU A 49 -5.19 -16.77 -0.44
C GLU A 49 -4.31 -17.32 -1.57
N ASN A 50 -3.37 -18.20 -1.22
CA ASN A 50 -2.36 -18.75 -2.13
C ASN A 50 -2.91 -19.68 -3.23
N SER A 51 -4.17 -20.15 -3.12
CA SER A 51 -4.77 -21.02 -4.12
C SER A 51 -5.30 -20.23 -5.30
N VAL A 52 -4.80 -20.56 -6.49
CA VAL A 52 -5.26 -20.02 -7.79
C VAL A 52 -6.77 -20.16 -7.94
N ASP A 53 -7.31 -21.30 -7.51
CA ASP A 53 -8.73 -21.63 -7.70
C ASP A 53 -9.62 -20.77 -6.79
N VAL A 54 -9.19 -20.51 -5.55
CA VAL A 54 -9.94 -19.66 -4.60
C VAL A 54 -10.04 -18.23 -5.12
N VAL A 55 -8.91 -17.65 -5.56
CA VAL A 55 -8.91 -16.29 -6.14
C VAL A 55 -9.78 -16.25 -7.40
N ARG A 56 -9.63 -17.25 -8.28
CA ARG A 56 -10.42 -17.36 -9.52
C ARG A 56 -11.91 -17.45 -9.27
N GLU A 57 -12.34 -18.30 -8.33
CA GLU A 57 -13.75 -18.47 -7.98
C GLU A 57 -14.35 -17.20 -7.35
N LYS A 58 -13.65 -16.58 -6.39
CA LYS A 58 -14.10 -15.32 -5.77
C LYS A 58 -14.28 -14.21 -6.80
N VAL A 59 -13.26 -14.01 -7.66
CA VAL A 59 -13.32 -13.03 -8.74
C VAL A 59 -14.48 -13.31 -9.68
N LYS A 60 -14.61 -14.56 -10.16
CA LYS A 60 -15.68 -14.97 -11.08
C LYS A 60 -17.06 -14.78 -10.46
N ASN A 61 -17.25 -15.24 -9.23
CA ASN A 61 -18.54 -15.13 -8.54
C ASN A 61 -18.93 -13.67 -8.36
N PHE A 62 -18.02 -12.83 -7.86
CA PHE A 62 -18.30 -11.41 -7.68
C PHE A 62 -18.57 -10.70 -9.02
N ALA A 63 -17.75 -10.94 -10.05
CA ALA A 63 -17.89 -10.26 -11.34
C ALA A 63 -19.14 -10.67 -12.12
N SER A 64 -19.63 -11.92 -11.95
CA SER A 64 -20.81 -12.45 -12.68
C SER A 64 -22.14 -12.22 -11.96
N THR A 65 -22.14 -11.89 -10.67
CA THR A 65 -23.40 -11.54 -9.95
C THR A 65 -23.93 -10.18 -10.39
N LEU A 66 -25.23 -9.97 -10.24
CA LEU A 66 -25.82 -8.64 -10.37
C LEU A 66 -25.34 -7.78 -9.18
N GLY A 67 -24.79 -6.60 -9.46
CA GLY A 67 -24.41 -5.62 -8.44
C GLY A 67 -25.57 -4.72 -8.05
N PHE A 68 -25.42 -4.04 -6.93
CA PHE A 68 -26.33 -2.96 -6.54
C PHE A 68 -25.98 -1.66 -7.26
N LYS A 69 -24.75 -1.57 -7.80
CA LYS A 69 -24.19 -0.41 -8.49
C LYS A 69 -23.73 -0.79 -9.90
N ASP A 70 -23.63 0.21 -10.76
CA ASP A 70 -23.27 0.00 -12.18
C ASP A 70 -21.83 -0.49 -12.36
N MET A 71 -20.94 -0.09 -11.45
CA MET A 71 -19.53 -0.47 -11.50
C MET A 71 -19.17 -1.44 -10.37
N LYS A 72 -18.36 -2.43 -10.70
CA LYS A 72 -17.72 -3.33 -9.76
C LYS A 72 -16.21 -3.14 -9.76
N VAL A 73 -15.60 -3.17 -8.58
CA VAL A 73 -14.15 -3.07 -8.44
C VAL A 73 -13.61 -4.23 -7.61
N ILE A 74 -12.56 -4.88 -8.08
CA ILE A 74 -11.85 -5.91 -7.35
C ILE A 74 -10.48 -5.34 -6.97
N ILE A 75 -10.23 -5.24 -5.67
CA ILE A 75 -8.90 -4.94 -5.14
C ILE A 75 -8.20 -6.26 -4.88
N LEU A 76 -7.07 -6.47 -5.57
CA LEU A 76 -6.20 -7.61 -5.35
C LEU A 76 -4.89 -7.09 -4.75
N ASP A 77 -4.78 -7.20 -3.44
CA ASP A 77 -3.64 -6.71 -2.67
C ASP A 77 -2.51 -7.74 -2.66
N GLU A 78 -1.27 -7.27 -2.70
CA GLU A 78 -0.06 -8.09 -2.70
C GLU A 78 -0.02 -9.12 -3.85
N CYS A 79 -0.44 -8.72 -5.06
CA CYS A 79 -0.56 -9.63 -6.20
C CYS A 79 0.77 -10.19 -6.72
N ASP A 80 1.91 -9.70 -6.28
CA ASP A 80 3.24 -10.25 -6.51
C ASP A 80 3.51 -11.58 -5.74
N TYR A 81 2.59 -12.00 -4.86
CA TYR A 81 2.59 -13.34 -4.25
C TYR A 81 1.88 -14.40 -5.09
N ILE A 82 1.11 -13.99 -6.09
CA ILE A 82 0.39 -14.91 -7.00
C ILE A 82 1.38 -15.55 -7.98
N THR A 83 1.24 -16.86 -8.18
CA THR A 83 2.06 -17.59 -9.16
C THR A 83 1.80 -17.11 -10.59
N PRO A 84 2.77 -17.24 -11.53
CA PRO A 84 2.58 -16.85 -12.92
C PRO A 84 1.36 -17.52 -13.61
N ASN A 85 1.05 -18.77 -13.26
CA ASN A 85 -0.12 -19.47 -13.78
C ASN A 85 -1.42 -18.84 -13.28
N ALA A 86 -1.48 -18.43 -12.00
CA ALA A 86 -2.62 -17.73 -11.44
C ALA A 86 -2.78 -16.33 -12.04
N GLN A 87 -1.67 -15.64 -12.30
CA GLN A 87 -1.69 -14.36 -13.00
C GLN A 87 -2.22 -14.49 -14.43
N ALA A 88 -1.88 -15.57 -15.15
CA ALA A 88 -2.43 -15.85 -16.49
C ALA A 88 -3.96 -16.09 -16.44
N ALA A 89 -4.45 -16.78 -15.41
CA ALA A 89 -5.89 -16.95 -15.19
C ALA A 89 -6.57 -15.61 -14.86
N LEU A 90 -5.95 -14.78 -14.00
CA LEU A 90 -6.44 -13.44 -13.66
C LEU A 90 -6.53 -12.55 -14.90
N ARG A 91 -5.54 -12.59 -15.80
CA ARG A 91 -5.59 -11.87 -17.07
C ARG A 91 -6.85 -12.20 -17.86
N ASN A 92 -7.18 -13.50 -17.98
CA ASN A 92 -8.38 -13.95 -18.72
C ASN A 92 -9.67 -13.41 -18.05
N LEU A 93 -9.73 -13.36 -16.72
CA LEU A 93 -10.87 -12.79 -15.99
C LEU A 93 -10.97 -11.28 -16.21
N MET A 94 -9.85 -10.56 -16.22
CA MET A 94 -9.82 -9.12 -16.53
C MET A 94 -10.38 -8.83 -17.91
N GLU A 95 -10.04 -9.65 -18.91
CA GLU A 95 -10.59 -9.53 -20.28
C GLU A 95 -12.09 -9.85 -20.33
N THR A 96 -12.49 -10.96 -19.72
CA THR A 96 -13.88 -11.43 -19.73
C THR A 96 -14.84 -10.43 -19.10
N PHE A 97 -14.45 -9.84 -18.00
CA PHE A 97 -15.30 -8.94 -17.20
C PHE A 97 -14.97 -7.44 -17.37
N SER A 98 -14.18 -7.08 -18.39
CA SER A 98 -13.73 -5.70 -18.62
C SER A 98 -14.84 -4.66 -18.77
N LYS A 99 -16.05 -5.06 -19.18
CA LYS A 99 -17.19 -4.15 -19.35
C LYS A 99 -17.76 -3.64 -18.03
N ASN A 100 -17.87 -4.53 -17.04
CA ASN A 100 -18.60 -4.26 -15.79
C ASN A 100 -17.70 -4.29 -14.55
N CYS A 101 -16.44 -4.73 -14.67
CA CYS A 101 -15.55 -4.88 -13.55
C CYS A 101 -14.19 -4.22 -13.81
N ARG A 102 -13.68 -3.52 -12.81
CA ARG A 102 -12.33 -2.94 -12.81
C ARG A 102 -11.48 -3.63 -11.75
N PHE A 103 -10.19 -3.65 -12.00
CA PHE A 103 -9.23 -4.26 -11.08
C PHE A 103 -8.26 -3.20 -10.58
N ILE A 104 -8.03 -3.17 -9.27
CA ILE A 104 -6.97 -2.41 -8.64
C ILE A 104 -6.01 -3.42 -8.04
N LEU A 105 -4.85 -3.57 -8.67
CA LEU A 105 -3.80 -4.47 -8.24
C LEU A 105 -2.78 -3.69 -7.42
N THR A 106 -2.29 -4.24 -6.31
CA THR A 106 -1.16 -3.69 -5.60
C THR A 106 -0.02 -4.69 -5.56
N CYS A 107 1.22 -4.22 -5.63
CA CYS A 107 2.41 -5.06 -5.46
C CYS A 107 3.59 -4.27 -4.91
N ASN A 108 4.54 -4.97 -4.30
CA ASN A 108 5.81 -4.39 -3.90
C ASN A 108 6.83 -4.46 -5.03
N TYR A 109 6.81 -5.53 -5.82
CA TYR A 109 7.76 -5.86 -6.87
C TYR A 109 7.04 -6.00 -8.21
N VAL A 110 7.06 -4.95 -9.02
CA VAL A 110 6.36 -4.92 -10.32
C VAL A 110 6.91 -5.95 -11.32
N GLU A 111 8.19 -6.28 -11.21
CA GLU A 111 8.88 -7.28 -12.01
C GLU A 111 8.36 -8.71 -11.80
N ARG A 112 7.61 -8.97 -10.73
CA ARG A 112 6.92 -10.24 -10.49
C ARG A 112 5.55 -10.32 -11.15
N ILE A 113 5.06 -9.22 -11.70
CA ILE A 113 3.79 -9.17 -12.42
C ILE A 113 4.06 -9.40 -13.90
N ILE A 114 3.37 -10.37 -14.50
CA ILE A 114 3.56 -10.71 -15.91
C ILE A 114 3.19 -9.54 -16.83
N ASP A 115 3.94 -9.35 -17.91
CA ASP A 115 3.73 -8.25 -18.88
C ASP A 115 2.29 -8.16 -19.41
N PRO A 116 1.57 -9.27 -19.68
CA PRO A 116 0.18 -9.21 -20.12
C PRO A 116 -0.79 -8.56 -19.14
N ILE A 117 -0.53 -8.61 -17.84
CA ILE A 117 -1.30 -7.88 -16.82
C ILE A 117 -0.87 -6.41 -16.80
N GLN A 118 0.44 -6.15 -16.78
CA GLN A 118 0.96 -4.78 -16.74
C GLN A 118 0.45 -3.95 -17.93
N SER A 119 0.41 -4.52 -19.13
CA SER A 119 -0.07 -3.85 -20.34
C SER A 119 -1.56 -3.50 -20.33
N ARG A 120 -2.35 -4.17 -19.47
CA ARG A 120 -3.80 -3.92 -19.32
C ARG A 120 -4.12 -2.93 -18.21
N CYS A 121 -3.15 -2.63 -17.38
CA CYS A 121 -3.32 -1.75 -16.24
C CYS A 121 -2.67 -0.38 -16.51
N GLN A 122 -3.26 0.66 -15.98
CA GLN A 122 -2.55 1.91 -15.81
C GLN A 122 -1.70 1.81 -14.54
N SER A 123 -0.39 1.83 -14.73
CA SER A 123 0.58 1.62 -13.66
C SER A 123 0.96 2.94 -12.99
N PHE A 124 0.97 2.95 -11.65
CA PHE A 124 1.39 4.07 -10.83
C PHE A 124 2.42 3.60 -9.81
N GLN A 125 3.58 4.21 -9.87
CA GLN A 125 4.57 4.05 -8.82
C GLN A 125 4.19 4.91 -7.62
N ILE A 126 3.97 4.26 -6.48
CA ILE A 126 3.67 4.94 -5.22
C ILE A 126 5.00 5.16 -4.49
N VAL A 127 5.45 6.40 -4.53
CA VAL A 127 6.64 6.82 -3.81
C VAL A 127 6.25 7.39 -2.44
N PRO A 128 7.05 7.17 -1.39
CA PRO A 128 6.78 7.78 -0.10
C PRO A 128 6.85 9.30 -0.20
N PRO A 129 6.03 10.05 0.54
CA PRO A 129 6.20 11.48 0.71
C PRO A 129 7.60 11.81 1.28
N ASP A 130 8.03 13.05 1.17
CA ASP A 130 9.28 13.45 1.80
C ASP A 130 9.22 13.34 3.34
N ARG A 131 10.40 13.29 3.99
CA ARG A 131 10.48 13.11 5.45
C ARG A 131 9.74 14.21 6.22
N LYS A 132 9.72 15.44 5.70
CA LYS A 132 9.03 16.56 6.34
C LYS A 132 7.51 16.36 6.32
N GLN A 133 6.97 15.89 5.19
CA GLN A 133 5.54 15.56 5.08
C GLN A 133 5.16 14.39 5.98
N VAL A 134 6.03 13.37 6.09
CA VAL A 134 5.81 12.23 7.00
C VAL A 134 5.85 12.69 8.46
N ALA A 135 6.79 13.57 8.84
CA ALA A 135 6.87 14.14 10.18
C ALA A 135 5.62 14.98 10.52
N GLN A 136 5.16 15.80 9.58
CA GLN A 136 3.93 16.59 9.75
C GLN A 136 2.70 15.70 9.91
N HIS A 137 2.63 14.61 9.13
CA HIS A 137 1.53 13.65 9.24
C HIS A 137 1.53 12.93 10.59
N LEU A 138 2.71 12.51 11.08
CA LEU A 138 2.85 11.91 12.41
C LEU A 138 2.46 12.90 13.51
N ALA A 139 2.90 14.16 13.41
CA ALA A 139 2.53 15.21 14.37
C ALA A 139 1.01 15.41 14.43
N ASN A 140 0.34 15.42 13.28
CA ASN A 140 -1.12 15.53 13.19
C ASN A 140 -1.82 14.35 13.85
N ILE A 141 -1.31 13.11 13.65
CA ILE A 141 -1.86 11.91 14.32
C ILE A 141 -1.73 12.06 15.85
N LEU A 142 -0.53 12.37 16.35
CA LEU A 142 -0.28 12.51 17.80
C LEU A 142 -1.16 13.60 18.42
N THR A 143 -1.34 14.72 17.73
CA THR A 143 -2.21 15.81 18.18
C THR A 143 -3.68 15.35 18.26
N ASN A 144 -4.19 14.64 17.25
CA ASN A 144 -5.56 14.13 17.23
C ASN A 144 -5.82 13.08 18.34
N GLU A 145 -4.78 12.31 18.67
CA GLU A 145 -4.83 11.31 19.75
C GLU A 145 -4.53 11.93 21.14
N ASN A 146 -4.39 13.26 21.25
CA ASN A 146 -4.05 13.99 22.48
C ASN A 146 -2.74 13.50 23.14
N VAL A 147 -1.75 13.12 22.33
CA VAL A 147 -0.43 12.72 22.79
C VAL A 147 0.51 13.92 22.77
N GLN A 148 1.18 14.18 23.89
CA GLN A 148 2.24 15.19 23.97
C GLN A 148 3.54 14.65 23.33
N TYR A 149 4.26 15.51 22.62
CA TYR A 149 5.49 15.12 21.93
C TYR A 149 6.48 16.28 21.81
N ASP A 150 7.77 15.95 21.72
CA ASP A 150 8.82 16.89 21.28
C ASP A 150 9.07 16.70 19.77
N VAL A 151 9.38 17.78 19.09
CA VAL A 151 9.71 17.77 17.64
C VAL A 151 10.94 16.90 17.37
N LYS A 152 11.89 16.83 18.30
CA LYS A 152 13.08 15.98 18.19
C LYS A 152 12.72 14.50 18.18
N ASP A 153 11.73 14.09 18.98
CA ASP A 153 11.28 12.71 19.08
C ASP A 153 10.62 12.26 17.76
N ILE A 154 9.78 13.14 17.18
CA ILE A 154 9.21 12.91 15.84
C ILE A 154 10.31 12.71 14.81
N ALA A 155 11.33 13.58 14.79
CA ALA A 155 12.42 13.47 13.83
C ALA A 155 13.18 12.14 13.97
N THR A 156 13.45 11.69 15.19
CA THR A 156 14.11 10.42 15.49
C THR A 156 13.31 9.23 14.98
N ILE A 157 12.01 9.20 15.27
CA ILE A 157 11.11 8.11 14.81
C ILE A 157 11.02 8.08 13.28
N VAL A 158 10.86 9.24 12.65
CA VAL A 158 10.78 9.33 11.17
C VAL A 158 12.09 8.85 10.56
N ASN A 159 13.24 9.25 11.06
CA ASN A 159 14.53 8.78 10.54
C ASN A 159 14.72 7.28 10.70
N GLY A 160 14.25 6.69 11.79
CA GLY A 160 14.34 5.24 12.02
C GLY A 160 13.36 4.38 11.21
N GLY A 161 12.22 4.94 10.78
CA GLY A 161 11.17 4.21 10.05
C GLY A 161 11.11 4.47 8.55
N TYR A 162 11.53 5.66 8.11
CA TYR A 162 11.47 6.06 6.70
C TYR A 162 12.26 5.10 5.78
N PRO A 163 11.73 4.74 4.60
CA PRO A 163 10.57 5.28 3.90
C PRO A 163 9.23 4.55 4.19
N ASP A 164 9.20 3.62 5.12
CA ASP A 164 7.99 2.86 5.49
C ASP A 164 7.17 3.65 6.51
N ILE A 165 6.06 4.28 6.04
CA ILE A 165 5.19 5.11 6.87
C ILE A 165 4.50 4.28 7.96
N ARG A 166 4.15 3.02 7.67
CA ARG A 166 3.57 2.10 8.66
C ARG A 166 4.56 1.87 9.80
N ARG A 167 5.84 1.67 9.46
CA ARG A 167 6.90 1.50 10.46
C ARG A 167 7.10 2.76 11.31
N VAL A 168 7.01 3.94 10.72
CA VAL A 168 7.06 5.23 11.44
C VAL A 168 5.91 5.32 12.44
N ILE A 169 4.66 5.09 11.99
CA ILE A 169 3.47 5.19 12.85
C ILE A 169 3.51 4.15 13.98
N ASN A 170 3.80 2.88 13.65
CA ASN A 170 3.92 1.81 14.63
C ASN A 170 5.09 2.05 15.61
N GLY A 171 6.17 2.68 15.13
CA GLY A 171 7.29 3.10 15.96
C GLY A 171 6.87 4.13 17.00
N ALA A 172 6.12 5.16 16.58
CA ALA A 172 5.58 6.16 17.47
C ALA A 172 4.59 5.55 18.49
N GLN A 173 3.66 4.71 18.02
CA GLN A 173 2.66 4.08 18.89
C GLN A 173 3.30 3.28 20.03
N ARG A 174 4.40 2.58 19.76
CA ARG A 174 5.12 1.81 20.78
C ARG A 174 5.83 2.68 21.83
N GLN A 175 6.16 3.91 21.48
CA GLN A 175 6.87 4.86 22.33
C GLN A 175 5.93 5.81 23.11
N VAL A 176 4.61 5.68 22.93
CA VAL A 176 3.64 6.46 23.68
C VAL A 176 3.35 5.79 25.02
N VAL A 177 3.66 6.48 26.11
CA VAL A 177 3.38 6.05 27.48
C VAL A 177 2.66 7.20 28.22
N ASN A 178 1.53 6.92 28.86
CA ASN A 178 0.72 7.91 29.59
C ASN A 178 0.40 9.18 28.77
N SER A 179 0.00 9.00 27.50
CA SER A 179 -0.28 10.10 26.55
C SER A 179 0.91 11.03 26.27
N GLN A 180 2.12 10.54 26.47
CA GLN A 180 3.35 11.24 26.13
C GLN A 180 4.22 10.35 25.25
N LEU A 181 4.77 10.94 24.18
CA LEU A 181 5.77 10.28 23.33
C LEU A 181 7.12 10.38 24.05
N THR A 182 7.72 9.24 24.38
CA THR A 182 9.04 9.16 25.04
C THR A 182 9.92 8.19 24.29
N ILE A 183 11.06 8.66 23.78
CA ILE A 183 11.98 7.78 23.05
C ILE A 183 12.85 7.03 24.06
N ASP A 184 12.84 5.70 24.00
CA ASP A 184 13.79 4.87 24.72
C ASP A 184 15.18 5.01 24.06
N GLU A 185 16.19 5.33 24.87
CA GLU A 185 17.59 5.50 24.41
C GLU A 185 18.12 4.25 23.69
N ASN A 186 17.63 3.06 24.03
CA ASN A 186 17.97 1.82 23.34
C ASN A 186 17.52 1.79 21.87
N THR A 187 16.51 2.57 21.49
CA THR A 187 16.03 2.68 20.10
C THR A 187 16.99 3.51 19.25
N ILE A 188 17.68 4.46 19.84
CA ILE A 188 18.71 5.30 19.21
C ILE A 188 19.95 4.45 18.92
N VAL A 189 20.39 3.68 19.90
CA VAL A 189 21.59 2.83 19.84
C VAL A 189 21.48 1.78 18.71
N GLN A 190 20.30 1.20 18.46
CA GLN A 190 20.12 0.23 17.36
C GLN A 190 20.29 0.86 15.97
N ASN A 191 20.02 2.15 15.81
CA ASN A 191 20.21 2.83 14.53
C ASN A 191 21.68 3.25 14.32
N ASP A 192 22.34 3.70 15.37
CA ASP A 192 23.75 4.07 15.34
C ASP A 192 24.65 2.83 15.12
N TYR A 193 24.33 1.71 15.79
CA TYR A 193 25.07 0.45 15.60
C TYR A 193 25.02 -0.06 14.15
N LYS A 194 23.89 0.09 13.44
CA LYS A 194 23.79 -0.28 12.03
C LYS A 194 24.62 0.63 11.12
N LEU A 195 24.73 1.90 11.43
CA LEU A 195 25.59 2.85 10.69
C LEU A 195 27.06 2.56 10.98
N GLU A 196 27.41 2.27 12.23
CA GLU A 196 28.77 1.93 12.65
C GLU A 196 29.25 0.62 12.01
N VAL A 197 28.40 -0.42 11.95
CA VAL A 197 28.70 -1.67 11.24
C VAL A 197 28.88 -1.45 9.75
N LEU A 198 28.08 -0.57 9.11
CA LEU A 198 28.25 -0.24 7.69
C LEU A 198 29.53 0.55 7.42
N GLU A 199 29.96 1.43 8.34
CA GLU A 199 31.23 2.14 8.23
C GLU A 199 32.42 1.19 8.39
N ILE A 200 32.36 0.28 9.38
CA ILE A 200 33.41 -0.75 9.57
C ILE A 200 33.56 -1.65 8.34
N LEU A 201 32.43 -2.05 7.73
CA LEU A 201 32.45 -2.89 6.53
C LEU A 201 32.99 -2.15 5.28
N LYS A 202 32.83 -0.82 5.20
CA LYS A 202 33.39 0.00 4.12
C LYS A 202 34.86 0.30 4.27
N THR A 203 35.41 0.17 5.46
CA THR A 203 36.85 0.44 5.74
C THR A 203 37.72 -0.82 5.65
N GLN A 204 37.15 -1.98 5.32
CA GLN A 204 37.85 -3.25 5.14
C GLN A 204 38.16 -3.61 3.67
N ASP A 205 37.90 -2.72 2.71
CA ASP A 205 38.36 -2.72 1.34
C ASP A 205 39.47 -1.65 1.22
#